data_104950c48f8eaa03e94e22203705f992
#
_entry.id   104950c48f8eaa03e94e22203705f992
#
_cell.length_a   1.000
_cell.length_b   1.000
_cell.length_c   1.000
_cell.angle_alpha   90.00
_cell.angle_beta   90.00
_cell.angle_gamma   90.00
#
_symmetry.space_group_name_H-M   'P 1'
#
loop_
_entity.id
_entity.type
_entity.pdbx_description
1 polymer ?
#
loop_
_entity_poly.entity_id
_entity_poly.type
_entity_poly.pdbx_seq_one_letter_code
_entity_poly.pdbx_strand_id
1 'polypeptide(L)'
;MTVGKGVGGTRRRIIESTEALLAQRGSNDLHLADVAEKAKVGLQTIYYHFDSRTQLIAEAQASTYFRLIGPLHEYLTTAEKSIVDRDEATFWKALGENVMLAWSYGKADDQWQITKLLIDIWADDRTRTEFRAGLEVQVERWIKAIDAAKPLGWIKPDLDTYALVTSCWAASIGQAIFVNSEKIHYTPESIRDFFVNFARVVRETDNVGPTETSSDPTNPGEML
;
A
#
# COMPACT_ATOMS: atom_id res chain seq x y z
N MET A 1 -18.02 -17.15 -34.00
CA MET A 1 -18.26 -15.77 -33.57
C MET A 1 -17.19 -15.38 -32.57
N THR A 2 -16.13 -14.71 -33.03
CA THR A 2 -14.89 -14.37 -32.28
C THR A 2 -14.80 -12.85 -32.12
N VAL A 3 -15.71 -12.23 -31.38
CA VAL A 3 -15.76 -10.75 -31.23
C VAL A 3 -15.11 -10.24 -29.93
N GLY A 4 -14.72 -11.13 -29.00
CA GLY A 4 -14.28 -10.69 -27.64
C GLY A 4 -12.77 -10.47 -27.44
N LYS A 5 -11.89 -11.02 -28.25
CA LYS A 5 -10.42 -10.98 -28.02
C LYS A 5 -9.70 -9.73 -28.56
N GLY A 6 -10.27 -8.98 -29.49
CA GLY A 6 -9.63 -7.84 -30.13
C GLY A 6 -9.73 -6.52 -29.35
N VAL A 7 -10.86 -6.25 -28.74
CA VAL A 7 -11.16 -4.94 -28.10
C VAL A 7 -10.36 -4.77 -26.81
N GLY A 8 -10.31 -5.78 -25.96
CA GLY A 8 -9.52 -5.75 -24.72
C GLY A 8 -8.01 -5.65 -24.98
N GLY A 9 -7.52 -6.32 -26.04
CA GLY A 9 -6.12 -6.24 -26.41
C GLY A 9 -5.70 -4.86 -26.94
N THR A 10 -6.58 -4.18 -27.67
CA THR A 10 -6.30 -2.85 -28.22
C THR A 10 -6.28 -1.80 -27.10
N ARG A 11 -7.27 -1.81 -26.21
CA ARG A 11 -7.32 -0.90 -25.07
C ARG A 11 -6.08 -1.04 -24.17
N ARG A 12 -5.69 -2.26 -23.87
CA ARG A 12 -4.49 -2.55 -23.08
C ARG A 12 -3.23 -2.02 -23.76
N ARG A 13 -3.08 -2.22 -25.05
CA ARG A 13 -1.94 -1.72 -25.84
C ARG A 13 -1.85 -0.19 -25.83
N ILE A 14 -3.00 0.52 -25.86
CA ILE A 14 -3.05 1.98 -25.74
C ILE A 14 -2.56 2.40 -24.35
N ILE A 15 -3.03 1.76 -23.26
CA ILE A 15 -2.59 2.02 -21.88
C ILE A 15 -1.08 1.80 -21.76
N GLU A 16 -0.55 0.64 -22.17
CA GLU A 16 0.88 0.31 -22.11
C GLU A 16 1.76 1.31 -22.89
N SER A 17 1.27 1.77 -24.05
CA SER A 17 1.96 2.79 -24.83
C SER A 17 1.96 4.15 -24.14
N THR A 18 0.85 4.49 -23.46
CA THR A 18 0.71 5.71 -22.69
C THR A 18 1.62 5.68 -21.46
N GLU A 19 1.65 4.58 -20.71
CA GLU A 19 2.58 4.40 -19.57
C GLU A 19 4.03 4.64 -19.99
N ALA A 20 4.45 4.03 -21.11
CA ALA A 20 5.82 4.17 -21.60
C ALA A 20 6.18 5.61 -22.03
N LEU A 21 5.21 6.39 -22.53
CA LEU A 21 5.42 7.79 -22.88
C LEU A 21 5.41 8.69 -21.64
N LEU A 22 4.51 8.43 -20.69
CA LEU A 22 4.45 9.16 -19.41
C LEU A 22 5.74 9.01 -18.60
N ALA A 23 6.34 7.84 -18.61
CA ALA A 23 7.63 7.59 -17.95
C ALA A 23 8.78 8.41 -18.57
N GLN A 24 8.68 8.79 -19.84
CA GLN A 24 9.72 9.55 -20.56
C GLN A 24 9.53 11.06 -20.45
N ARG A 25 8.28 11.55 -20.53
CA ARG A 25 7.97 12.97 -20.77
C ARG A 25 7.08 13.61 -19.70
N GLY A 26 6.43 12.80 -18.86
CA GLY A 26 5.40 13.27 -17.94
C GLY A 26 4.05 13.52 -18.58
N SER A 27 3.04 13.88 -17.76
CA SER A 27 1.66 14.02 -18.24
C SER A 27 1.44 15.29 -19.06
N ASN A 28 2.16 16.38 -18.78
CA ASN A 28 1.96 17.67 -19.48
C ASN A 28 2.32 17.57 -20.97
N ASP A 29 3.38 16.86 -21.30
CA ASP A 29 3.95 16.77 -22.65
C ASP A 29 3.45 15.53 -23.44
N LEU A 30 2.44 14.84 -22.94
CA LEU A 30 1.85 13.71 -23.64
C LEU A 30 0.91 14.17 -24.76
N HIS A 31 1.18 13.81 -26.00
CA HIS A 31 0.28 14.04 -27.12
C HIS A 31 -0.39 12.73 -27.54
N LEU A 32 -1.72 12.76 -27.80
CA LEU A 32 -2.46 11.57 -28.24
C LEU A 32 -1.97 11.02 -29.59
N ALA A 33 -1.39 11.88 -30.45
CA ALA A 33 -0.77 11.46 -31.70
C ALA A 33 0.42 10.50 -31.46
N ASP A 34 1.27 10.80 -30.47
CA ASP A 34 2.41 9.96 -30.12
C ASP A 34 1.94 8.61 -29.53
N VAL A 35 0.85 8.64 -28.75
CA VAL A 35 0.23 7.42 -28.23
C VAL A 35 -0.33 6.56 -29.37
N ALA A 36 -1.02 7.18 -30.33
CA ALA A 36 -1.61 6.49 -31.47
C ALA A 36 -0.53 5.82 -32.33
N GLU A 37 0.56 6.53 -32.61
CA GLU A 37 1.71 6.02 -33.33
C GLU A 37 2.36 4.83 -32.59
N LYS A 38 2.68 5.00 -31.30
CA LYS A 38 3.31 3.97 -30.48
C LYS A 38 2.44 2.73 -30.32
N ALA A 39 1.13 2.91 -30.12
CA ALA A 39 0.16 1.83 -30.00
C ALA A 39 -0.23 1.21 -31.34
N LYS A 40 0.22 1.79 -32.48
CA LYS A 40 -0.15 1.39 -33.83
C LYS A 40 -1.68 1.37 -34.03
N VAL A 41 -2.35 2.45 -33.67
CA VAL A 41 -3.79 2.66 -33.83
C VAL A 41 -4.07 4.05 -34.39
N GLY A 42 -5.28 4.24 -34.91
CA GLY A 42 -5.75 5.59 -35.27
C GLY A 42 -6.20 6.40 -34.05
N LEU A 43 -6.14 7.73 -34.12
CA LEU A 43 -6.66 8.62 -33.08
C LEU A 43 -8.12 8.34 -32.74
N GLN A 44 -8.95 8.01 -33.74
CA GLN A 44 -10.36 7.64 -33.52
C GLN A 44 -10.49 6.40 -32.64
N THR A 45 -9.56 5.46 -32.72
CA THR A 45 -9.54 4.25 -31.86
C THR A 45 -9.27 4.64 -30.41
N ILE A 46 -8.43 5.64 -30.17
CA ILE A 46 -8.19 6.14 -28.80
C ILE A 46 -9.50 6.76 -28.26
N TYR A 47 -10.14 7.65 -29.02
CA TYR A 47 -11.42 8.25 -28.61
C TYR A 47 -12.58 7.26 -28.51
N TYR A 48 -12.51 6.12 -29.16
CA TYR A 48 -13.47 5.03 -28.97
C TYR A 48 -13.33 4.37 -27.60
N HIS A 49 -12.12 4.31 -27.05
CA HIS A 49 -11.84 3.63 -25.77
C HIS A 49 -11.79 4.56 -24.58
N PHE A 50 -11.52 5.86 -24.80
CA PHE A 50 -11.29 6.86 -23.75
C PHE A 50 -11.98 8.16 -24.11
N ASP A 51 -12.81 8.68 -23.19
CA ASP A 51 -13.63 9.86 -23.41
C ASP A 51 -12.78 11.14 -23.50
N SER A 52 -11.59 11.12 -22.91
CA SER A 52 -10.67 12.26 -22.89
C SER A 52 -9.21 11.85 -22.76
N ARG A 53 -8.30 12.78 -23.09
CA ARG A 53 -6.87 12.66 -22.79
C ARG A 53 -6.62 12.49 -21.28
N THR A 54 -7.36 13.23 -20.46
CA THR A 54 -7.25 13.16 -18.98
C THR A 54 -7.59 11.76 -18.48
N GLN A 55 -8.68 11.16 -18.96
CA GLN A 55 -9.04 9.79 -18.60
C GLN A 55 -7.96 8.79 -19.01
N LEU A 56 -7.44 8.88 -20.24
CA LEU A 56 -6.37 7.98 -20.69
C LEU A 56 -5.13 8.07 -19.80
N ILE A 57 -4.70 9.29 -19.45
CA ILE A 57 -3.57 9.51 -18.56
C ILE A 57 -3.87 8.90 -17.17
N ALA A 58 -5.02 9.22 -16.59
CA ALA A 58 -5.41 8.76 -15.27
C ALA A 58 -5.44 7.23 -15.20
N GLU A 59 -6.02 6.57 -16.20
CA GLU A 59 -6.05 5.10 -16.26
C GLU A 59 -4.66 4.46 -16.44
N ALA A 60 -3.80 5.05 -17.27
CA ALA A 60 -2.42 4.59 -17.43
C ALA A 60 -1.63 4.75 -16.12
N GLN A 61 -1.83 5.85 -15.40
CA GLN A 61 -1.20 6.08 -14.10
C GLN A 61 -1.75 5.12 -13.03
N ALA A 62 -3.06 4.86 -13.02
CA ALA A 62 -3.65 3.85 -12.12
C ALA A 62 -3.09 2.45 -12.38
N SER A 63 -2.94 2.06 -13.65
CA SER A 63 -2.30 0.80 -14.05
C SER A 63 -0.85 0.72 -13.56
N THR A 64 -0.09 1.80 -13.72
CA THR A 64 1.29 1.90 -13.21
C THR A 64 1.34 1.78 -11.69
N TYR A 65 0.44 2.46 -10.98
CA TYR A 65 0.36 2.39 -9.52
C TYR A 65 0.10 0.97 -9.04
N PHE A 66 -0.93 0.28 -9.56
CA PHE A 66 -1.23 -1.09 -9.16
C PHE A 66 -0.12 -2.08 -9.49
N ARG A 67 0.66 -1.84 -10.53
CA ARG A 67 1.84 -2.64 -10.83
C ARG A 67 2.97 -2.40 -9.81
N LEU A 68 3.18 -1.16 -9.39
CA LEU A 68 4.18 -0.81 -8.38
C LEU A 68 3.85 -1.44 -7.01
N ILE A 69 2.57 -1.43 -6.61
CA ILE A 69 2.15 -2.04 -5.35
C ILE A 69 1.91 -3.55 -5.44
N GLY A 70 2.08 -4.14 -6.63
CA GLY A 70 1.88 -5.59 -6.85
C GLY A 70 2.56 -6.47 -5.81
N PRO A 71 3.84 -6.25 -5.47
CA PRO A 71 4.52 -7.01 -4.42
C PRO A 71 3.85 -6.96 -3.05
N LEU A 72 3.11 -5.89 -2.71
CA LEU A 72 2.36 -5.80 -1.46
C LEU A 72 1.24 -6.85 -1.37
N HIS A 73 0.70 -7.28 -2.52
CA HIS A 73 -0.30 -8.34 -2.58
C HIS A 73 0.26 -9.72 -2.20
N GLU A 74 1.53 -9.97 -2.47
CA GLU A 74 2.19 -11.23 -2.10
C GLU A 74 2.34 -11.33 -0.59
N TYR A 75 2.70 -10.24 0.08
CA TYR A 75 2.78 -10.20 1.54
C TYR A 75 1.40 -10.40 2.18
N LEU A 76 0.35 -9.76 1.65
CA LEU A 76 -1.01 -9.96 2.12
C LEU A 76 -1.44 -11.43 1.96
N THR A 77 -1.20 -12.04 0.80
CA THR A 77 -1.51 -13.46 0.57
C THR A 77 -0.72 -14.37 1.51
N THR A 78 0.53 -14.02 1.81
CA THR A 78 1.35 -14.75 2.79
C THR A 78 0.79 -14.62 4.20
N ALA A 79 0.35 -13.43 4.60
CA ALA A 79 -0.30 -13.20 5.89
C ALA A 79 -1.61 -13.99 6.01
N GLU A 80 -2.47 -13.96 4.99
CA GLU A 80 -3.72 -14.74 4.95
C GLU A 80 -3.46 -16.25 5.09
N LYS A 81 -2.46 -16.78 4.40
CA LYS A 81 -2.08 -18.19 4.48
C LYS A 81 -1.54 -18.55 5.87
N SER A 82 -0.69 -17.71 6.45
CA SER A 82 -0.11 -17.96 7.78
C SER A 82 -1.16 -18.08 8.89
N ILE A 83 -2.30 -17.38 8.75
CA ILE A 83 -3.43 -17.51 9.67
C ILE A 83 -4.04 -18.90 9.58
N VAL A 84 -4.23 -19.43 8.37
CA VAL A 84 -4.75 -20.78 8.14
C VAL A 84 -3.79 -21.83 8.70
N ASP A 85 -2.48 -21.64 8.46
CA ASP A 85 -1.41 -22.54 8.88
C ASP A 85 -1.06 -22.37 10.39
N ARG A 86 -1.65 -21.38 11.07
CA ARG A 86 -1.35 -20.97 12.46
C ARG A 86 0.12 -20.64 12.69
N ASP A 87 0.78 -20.04 11.72
CA ASP A 87 2.19 -19.61 11.78
C ASP A 87 2.29 -18.11 12.09
N GLU A 88 2.34 -17.79 13.40
CA GLU A 88 2.45 -16.41 13.88
C GLU A 88 3.72 -15.71 13.36
N ALA A 89 4.85 -16.42 13.31
CA ALA A 89 6.12 -15.84 12.91
C ALA A 89 6.07 -15.36 11.43
N THR A 90 5.49 -16.19 10.55
CA THR A 90 5.29 -15.82 9.14
C THR A 90 4.28 -14.68 8.99
N PHE A 91 3.21 -14.64 9.81
CA PHE A 91 2.27 -13.52 9.81
C PHE A 91 2.97 -12.18 10.10
N TRP A 92 3.71 -12.10 11.21
CA TRP A 92 4.41 -10.88 11.60
C TRP A 92 5.51 -10.49 10.62
N LYS A 93 6.20 -11.47 10.05
CA LYS A 93 7.19 -11.23 8.99
C LYS A 93 6.52 -10.60 7.76
N ALA A 94 5.42 -11.17 7.27
CA ALA A 94 4.71 -10.66 6.10
C ALA A 94 4.17 -9.24 6.34
N LEU A 95 3.62 -8.97 7.52
CA LEU A 95 3.16 -7.63 7.90
C LEU A 95 4.32 -6.63 7.96
N GLY A 96 5.45 -7.01 8.55
CA GLY A 96 6.66 -6.18 8.61
C GLY A 96 7.23 -5.86 7.24
N GLU A 97 7.36 -6.85 6.37
CA GLU A 97 7.85 -6.66 5.00
C GLU A 97 6.90 -5.82 4.16
N ASN A 98 5.57 -5.94 4.35
CA ASN A 98 4.60 -5.07 3.73
C ASN A 98 4.80 -3.61 4.14
N VAL A 99 4.92 -3.33 5.46
CA VAL A 99 5.18 -1.97 5.96
C VAL A 99 6.52 -1.45 5.44
N MET A 100 7.58 -2.26 5.52
CA MET A 100 8.90 -1.89 5.02
C MET A 100 8.86 -1.53 3.53
N LEU A 101 8.19 -2.33 2.70
CA LEU A 101 8.06 -2.04 1.27
C LEU A 101 7.20 -0.80 1.03
N ALA A 102 6.05 -0.68 1.69
CA ALA A 102 5.14 0.46 1.54
C ALA A 102 5.78 1.80 1.95
N TRP A 103 6.73 1.77 2.90
CA TRP A 103 7.41 2.96 3.39
C TRP A 103 8.80 3.16 2.77
N SER A 104 9.38 2.11 2.16
CA SER A 104 10.71 2.15 1.52
C SER A 104 10.61 2.25 0.01
N TYR A 105 9.44 2.63 -0.56
CA TYR A 105 9.34 2.73 -2.02
C TYR A 105 10.55 3.47 -2.58
N GLY A 106 11.59 2.69 -2.88
CA GLY A 106 12.74 3.04 -3.64
C GLY A 106 13.52 4.27 -3.16
N LYS A 107 14.26 4.82 -4.06
CA LYS A 107 14.96 6.09 -3.95
C LYS A 107 13.94 7.23 -3.90
N ALA A 108 14.31 8.39 -3.40
CA ALA A 108 13.50 9.60 -3.35
C ALA A 108 12.73 9.90 -4.66
N ASP A 109 13.33 9.56 -5.81
CA ASP A 109 12.73 9.71 -7.12
C ASP A 109 11.49 8.82 -7.33
N ASP A 110 11.47 7.59 -6.79
CA ASP A 110 10.35 6.66 -6.96
C ASP A 110 9.13 7.11 -6.14
N GLN A 111 9.35 7.65 -4.95
CA GLN A 111 8.27 8.18 -4.10
C GLN A 111 7.66 9.46 -4.69
N TRP A 112 8.48 10.31 -5.29
CA TRP A 112 7.98 11.46 -6.05
C TRP A 112 7.15 11.03 -7.27
N GLN A 113 7.53 9.93 -7.92
CA GLN A 113 6.74 9.35 -9.00
C GLN A 113 5.34 8.95 -8.51
N ILE A 114 5.23 8.28 -7.36
CA ILE A 114 3.93 7.89 -6.78
C ILE A 114 3.05 9.11 -6.55
N THR A 115 3.60 10.20 -6.02
CA THR A 115 2.83 11.45 -5.81
C THR A 115 2.28 11.99 -7.13
N LYS A 116 3.09 12.01 -8.18
CA LYS A 116 2.64 12.43 -9.52
C LYS A 116 1.54 11.51 -10.08
N LEU A 117 1.70 10.19 -9.92
CA LEU A 117 0.68 9.21 -10.33
C LEU A 117 -0.67 9.53 -9.68
N LEU A 118 -0.68 9.78 -8.37
CA LEU A 118 -1.89 10.10 -7.62
C LEU A 118 -2.54 11.41 -8.10
N ILE A 119 -1.75 12.45 -8.37
CA ILE A 119 -2.27 13.71 -8.89
C ILE A 119 -2.99 13.49 -10.24
N ASP A 120 -2.38 12.75 -11.16
CA ASP A 120 -2.95 12.46 -12.47
C ASP A 120 -4.23 11.59 -12.35
N ILE A 121 -4.25 10.59 -11.44
CA ILE A 121 -5.42 9.75 -11.19
C ILE A 121 -6.59 10.59 -10.65
N TRP A 122 -6.30 11.54 -9.75
CA TRP A 122 -7.32 12.42 -9.15
C TRP A 122 -7.88 13.46 -10.14
N ALA A 123 -7.24 13.69 -11.26
CA ALA A 123 -7.71 14.62 -12.28
C ALA A 123 -8.91 14.11 -13.09
N ASP A 124 -9.24 12.80 -13.03
CA ASP A 124 -10.37 12.20 -13.72
C ASP A 124 -11.34 11.53 -12.73
N ASP A 125 -12.60 11.95 -12.69
CA ASP A 125 -13.58 11.50 -11.71
C ASP A 125 -13.92 10.02 -11.82
N ARG A 126 -14.00 9.49 -13.04
CA ARG A 126 -14.29 8.08 -13.27
C ARG A 126 -13.15 7.21 -12.80
N THR A 127 -11.94 7.53 -13.25
CA THR A 127 -10.74 6.77 -12.87
C THR A 127 -10.48 6.85 -11.38
N ARG A 128 -10.69 8.03 -10.75
CA ARG A 128 -10.61 8.18 -9.31
C ARG A 128 -11.56 7.25 -8.57
N THR A 129 -12.81 7.14 -9.05
CA THR A 129 -13.81 6.26 -8.45
C THR A 129 -13.41 4.78 -8.58
N GLU A 130 -12.99 4.35 -9.77
CA GLU A 130 -12.54 2.98 -10.02
C GLU A 130 -11.26 2.66 -9.23
N PHE A 131 -10.31 3.61 -9.15
CA PHE A 131 -9.09 3.48 -8.37
C PHE A 131 -9.37 3.32 -6.87
N ARG A 132 -10.27 4.13 -6.30
CA ARG A 132 -10.70 4.02 -4.90
C ARG A 132 -11.31 2.67 -4.60
N ALA A 133 -12.21 2.18 -5.46
CA ALA A 133 -12.79 0.84 -5.30
C ALA A 133 -11.71 -0.26 -5.29
N GLY A 134 -10.68 -0.14 -6.12
CA GLY A 134 -9.53 -1.05 -6.11
C GLY A 134 -8.71 -0.99 -4.81
N LEU A 135 -8.52 0.20 -4.24
CA LEU A 135 -7.87 0.36 -2.94
C LEU A 135 -8.71 -0.20 -1.79
N GLU A 136 -10.02 0.03 -1.80
CA GLU A 136 -10.96 -0.46 -0.78
C GLU A 136 -10.88 -1.98 -0.66
N VAL A 137 -10.80 -2.71 -1.76
CA VAL A 137 -10.61 -4.18 -1.76
C VAL A 137 -9.33 -4.58 -1.00
N GLN A 138 -8.22 -3.84 -1.17
CA GLN A 138 -6.97 -4.15 -0.48
C GLN A 138 -7.04 -3.84 1.01
N VAL A 139 -7.64 -2.70 1.36
CA VAL A 139 -7.87 -2.30 2.76
C VAL A 139 -8.73 -3.34 3.46
N GLU A 140 -9.85 -3.76 2.86
CA GLU A 140 -10.71 -4.79 3.42
C GLU A 140 -10.01 -6.15 3.63
N ARG A 141 -9.15 -6.56 2.71
CA ARG A 141 -8.39 -7.80 2.87
C ARG A 141 -7.45 -7.72 4.06
N TRP A 142 -6.72 -6.61 4.24
CA TRP A 142 -5.86 -6.40 5.41
C TRP A 142 -6.68 -6.38 6.71
N ILE A 143 -7.83 -5.72 6.74
CA ILE A 143 -8.73 -5.71 7.90
C ILE A 143 -9.12 -7.14 8.25
N LYS A 144 -9.58 -7.93 7.28
CA LYS A 144 -9.98 -9.32 7.49
C LYS A 144 -8.82 -10.19 8.01
N ALA A 145 -7.62 -10.01 7.46
CA ALA A 145 -6.43 -10.76 7.90
C ALA A 145 -6.06 -10.42 9.36
N ILE A 146 -6.06 -9.14 9.72
CA ILE A 146 -5.75 -8.69 11.08
C ILE A 146 -6.84 -9.13 12.06
N ASP A 147 -8.12 -9.01 11.70
CA ASP A 147 -9.23 -9.46 12.54
C ASP A 147 -9.21 -10.98 12.76
N ALA A 148 -8.81 -11.75 11.73
CA ALA A 148 -8.65 -13.19 11.88
C ALA A 148 -7.47 -13.61 12.79
N ALA A 149 -6.49 -12.74 13.00
CA ALA A 149 -5.37 -12.97 13.90
C ALA A 149 -5.72 -12.71 15.39
N LYS A 150 -6.78 -11.93 15.66
CA LYS A 150 -7.24 -11.63 17.04
C LYS A 150 -7.63 -12.88 17.83
N PRO A 151 -8.51 -13.77 17.35
CA PRO A 151 -8.88 -14.99 18.10
C PRO A 151 -7.73 -15.98 18.25
N LEU A 152 -6.63 -15.80 17.52
CA LEU A 152 -5.40 -16.59 17.69
C LEU A 152 -4.48 -16.04 18.79
N GLY A 153 -4.85 -14.89 19.41
CA GLY A 153 -4.04 -14.23 20.42
C GLY A 153 -2.80 -13.49 19.85
N TRP A 154 -2.72 -13.29 18.54
CA TRP A 154 -1.57 -12.60 17.93
C TRP A 154 -1.72 -11.08 17.99
N ILE A 155 -2.96 -10.61 18.06
CA ILE A 155 -3.32 -9.18 18.06
C ILE A 155 -4.36 -8.95 19.15
N LYS A 156 -4.25 -7.82 19.84
CA LYS A 156 -5.20 -7.39 20.85
C LYS A 156 -6.63 -7.40 20.34
N PRO A 157 -7.58 -7.98 21.07
CA PRO A 157 -8.97 -8.12 20.62
C PRO A 157 -9.69 -6.77 20.49
N ASP A 158 -9.32 -5.78 21.28
CA ASP A 158 -9.90 -4.44 21.33
C ASP A 158 -9.29 -3.45 20.32
N LEU A 159 -8.32 -3.90 19.52
CA LEU A 159 -7.70 -3.05 18.51
C LEU A 159 -8.69 -2.65 17.43
N ASP A 160 -8.83 -1.35 17.16
CA ASP A 160 -9.56 -0.84 16.00
C ASP A 160 -8.77 -1.12 14.71
N THR A 161 -9.10 -2.24 14.07
CA THR A 161 -8.41 -2.70 12.86
C THR A 161 -8.59 -1.75 11.69
N TYR A 162 -9.78 -1.13 11.58
CA TYR A 162 -10.04 -0.18 10.51
C TYR A 162 -9.18 1.08 10.66
N ALA A 163 -9.17 1.66 11.84
CA ALA A 163 -8.32 2.82 12.13
C ALA A 163 -6.83 2.50 11.92
N LEU A 164 -6.39 1.31 12.33
CA LEU A 164 -5.03 0.85 12.14
C LEU A 164 -4.65 0.80 10.65
N VAL A 165 -5.38 0.03 9.86
CA VAL A 165 -5.06 -0.21 8.44
C VAL A 165 -5.13 1.09 7.65
N THR A 166 -6.18 1.90 7.86
CA THR A 166 -6.34 3.17 7.14
C THR A 166 -5.27 4.20 7.54
N SER A 167 -4.85 4.22 8.81
CA SER A 167 -3.75 5.09 9.26
C SER A 167 -2.41 4.69 8.66
N CYS A 168 -2.11 3.40 8.58
CA CYS A 168 -0.89 2.89 7.91
C CYS A 168 -0.87 3.28 6.42
N TRP A 169 -2.00 3.16 5.73
CA TRP A 169 -2.13 3.60 4.33
C TRP A 169 -1.95 5.10 4.18
N ALA A 170 -2.61 5.90 5.01
CA ALA A 170 -2.47 7.35 4.98
C ALA A 170 -1.02 7.78 5.24
N ALA A 171 -0.34 7.14 6.20
CA ALA A 171 1.05 7.41 6.51
C ALA A 171 1.99 7.09 5.33
N SER A 172 1.77 5.97 4.62
CA SER A 172 2.59 5.59 3.46
C SER A 172 2.45 6.57 2.30
N ILE A 173 1.24 7.09 2.04
CA ILE A 173 1.00 8.12 1.02
C ILE A 173 1.60 9.46 1.49
N GLY A 174 1.38 9.85 2.75
CA GLY A 174 1.92 11.08 3.31
C GLY A 174 3.45 11.13 3.26
N GLN A 175 4.10 10.01 3.50
CA GLN A 175 5.55 9.90 3.42
C GLN A 175 6.10 10.23 2.02
N ALA A 176 5.40 9.84 0.95
CA ALA A 176 5.80 10.15 -0.41
C ALA A 176 5.91 11.67 -0.67
N ILE A 177 5.18 12.49 0.10
CA ILE A 177 5.24 13.94 0.03
C ILE A 177 6.47 14.48 0.77
N PHE A 178 6.87 13.86 1.88
CA PHE A 178 7.94 14.35 2.74
C PHE A 178 9.34 13.83 2.38
N VAL A 179 9.43 12.80 1.55
CA VAL A 179 10.71 12.13 1.24
C VAL A 179 11.76 13.06 0.62
N ASN A 180 11.33 14.11 -0.06
CA ASN A 180 12.23 15.12 -0.63
C ASN A 180 12.55 16.27 0.34
N SER A 181 12.15 16.17 1.61
CA SER A 181 12.51 17.16 2.61
C SER A 181 13.91 16.90 3.12
N GLU A 182 14.80 17.91 3.06
CA GLU A 182 16.15 17.82 3.63
C GLU A 182 16.15 17.58 5.16
N LYS A 183 15.03 17.82 5.83
CA LYS A 183 14.89 17.76 7.29
C LYS A 183 14.17 16.51 7.80
N ILE A 184 13.43 15.80 6.93
CA ILE A 184 12.66 14.62 7.31
C ILE A 184 13.22 13.43 6.53
N HIS A 185 14.08 12.67 7.20
CA HIS A 185 14.67 11.48 6.61
C HIS A 185 14.19 10.23 7.37
N TYR A 186 13.56 9.32 6.65
CA TYR A 186 13.31 7.98 7.14
C TYR A 186 14.41 7.07 6.64
N THR A 187 15.20 6.52 7.56
CA THR A 187 16.14 5.46 7.21
C THR A 187 15.43 4.09 7.28
N PRO A 188 15.91 3.07 6.58
CA PRO A 188 15.39 1.71 6.73
C PRO A 188 15.38 1.24 8.19
N GLU A 189 16.37 1.68 8.98
CA GLU A 189 16.49 1.37 10.41
C GLU A 189 15.35 2.03 11.18
N SER A 190 15.06 3.31 10.96
CA SER A 190 13.99 4.02 11.67
C SER A 190 12.61 3.46 11.34
N ILE A 191 12.39 3.00 10.10
CA ILE A 191 11.14 2.32 9.71
C ILE A 191 11.02 0.97 10.41
N ARG A 192 12.11 0.20 10.48
CA ARG A 192 12.14 -1.07 11.20
C ARG A 192 11.86 -0.88 12.68
N ASP A 193 12.51 0.08 13.32
CA ASP A 193 12.33 0.38 14.74
C ASP A 193 10.89 0.82 15.03
N PHE A 194 10.31 1.65 14.16
CA PHE A 194 8.90 1.99 14.23
C PHE A 194 8.01 0.74 14.19
N PHE A 195 8.24 -0.15 13.22
CA PHE A 195 7.45 -1.37 13.10
C PHE A 195 7.60 -2.29 14.30
N VAL A 196 8.82 -2.47 14.83
CA VAL A 196 9.05 -3.28 16.03
C VAL A 196 8.32 -2.72 17.25
N ASN A 197 8.37 -1.41 17.45
CA ASN A 197 7.67 -0.75 18.55
C ASN A 197 6.15 -0.82 18.35
N PHE A 198 5.68 -0.59 17.13
CA PHE A 198 4.28 -0.74 16.76
C PHE A 198 3.77 -2.17 17.02
N ALA A 199 4.50 -3.19 16.58
CA ALA A 199 4.15 -4.58 16.81
C ALA A 199 4.01 -4.90 18.32
N ARG A 200 4.85 -4.33 19.18
CA ARG A 200 4.71 -4.47 20.65
C ARG A 200 3.42 -3.86 21.19
N VAL A 201 2.97 -2.76 20.60
CA VAL A 201 1.73 -2.08 21.04
C VAL A 201 0.49 -2.87 20.62
N VAL A 202 0.50 -3.49 19.45
CA VAL A 202 -0.67 -4.16 18.88
C VAL A 202 -0.74 -5.66 19.21
N ARG A 203 0.38 -6.28 19.59
CA ARG A 203 0.42 -7.67 20.06
C ARG A 203 -0.36 -7.82 21.38
N GLU A 204 -1.03 -8.95 21.52
CA GLU A 204 -1.46 -9.41 22.82
C GLU A 204 -0.20 -9.82 23.59
N THR A 205 0.24 -8.98 24.53
CA THR A 205 1.27 -9.40 25.47
C THR A 205 0.59 -10.35 26.46
N ASP A 206 1.05 -11.58 26.53
CA ASP A 206 0.75 -12.44 27.66
C ASP A 206 0.89 -11.58 28.94
N ASN A 207 -0.15 -11.55 29.73
CA ASN A 207 -0.20 -10.86 31.00
C ASN A 207 0.93 -11.45 31.87
N VAL A 208 2.12 -10.85 31.80
CA VAL A 208 3.10 -11.03 32.87
C VAL A 208 2.43 -10.37 34.07
N GLY A 209 1.74 -11.20 34.82
CA GLY A 209 1.11 -10.79 36.07
C GLY A 209 2.11 -9.94 36.86
N PRO A 210 1.60 -9.00 37.67
CA PRO A 210 2.46 -8.15 38.46
C PRO A 210 3.41 -9.07 39.25
N THR A 211 4.70 -8.89 39.01
CA THR A 211 5.74 -9.47 39.87
C THR A 211 5.33 -9.07 41.28
N GLU A 212 4.81 -10.03 42.04
CA GLU A 212 4.65 -9.89 43.48
C GLU A 212 6.01 -9.46 44.03
N THR A 213 6.14 -8.17 44.26
CA THR A 213 7.16 -7.70 45.18
C THR A 213 6.80 -8.31 46.53
N SER A 214 7.44 -9.40 46.84
CA SER A 214 7.49 -9.99 48.17
C SER A 214 7.98 -8.90 49.12
N SER A 215 7.05 -8.13 49.64
CA SER A 215 7.26 -7.37 50.89
C SER A 215 7.11 -8.38 52.02
N ASP A 216 8.22 -8.86 52.47
CA ASP A 216 8.34 -9.58 53.75
C ASP A 216 8.14 -8.55 54.87
N PRO A 217 7.04 -8.62 55.68
CA PRO A 217 6.82 -7.74 56.78
C PRO A 217 7.21 -8.43 58.11
N THR A 218 8.49 -8.84 58.23
CA THR A 218 8.96 -9.33 59.55
C THR A 218 10.40 -8.91 59.80
N ASN A 219 10.56 -7.70 60.29
CA ASN A 219 11.63 -7.41 61.21
C ASN A 219 11.24 -6.22 62.13
N PRO A 220 10.68 -6.47 63.37
CA PRO A 220 10.55 -5.47 64.38
C PRO A 220 11.77 -5.56 65.32
N GLY A 221 12.66 -4.60 65.30
CA GLY A 221 13.75 -4.54 66.28
C GLY A 221 14.90 -3.68 65.87
N GLU A 222 14.88 -2.41 66.24
CA GLU A 222 15.81 -1.84 67.20
C GLU A 222 15.62 -0.31 67.26
N MET A 223 15.12 0.09 68.43
CA MET A 223 15.25 1.47 68.89
C MET A 223 16.71 1.75 69.25
N LEU A 224 17.23 2.90 68.78
CA LEU A 224 17.92 3.92 69.60
C LEU A 224 18.21 5.17 68.73
#